data_1f97d4ec5fedf1e346a7fece89d5cdd8
#
_entry.id   1f97d4ec5fedf1e346a7fece89d5cdd8
#
_cell.length_a   1.000
_cell.length_b   1.000
_cell.length_c   1.000
_cell.angle_alpha   90.00
_cell.angle_beta   90.00
_cell.angle_gamma   90.00
#
_symmetry.space_group_name_H-M   'P 1'
#
loop_
_entity.id
_entity.type
_entity.pdbx_description
1 polymer ?
#
loop_
_entity_poly.entity_id
_entity_poly.type
_entity_poly.pdbx_seq_one_letter_code
_entity_poly.pdbx_strand_id
1 'polypeptide(L)'
;MTRLAQVALQAADLDRAAAFYRDLLGTDPTGCFDPPGLLFFDLDGTRLLLDANAPASLLYLEVADVRRTVEDLRGRTQVITEPHQIFTHEDDSLGPAGTAEWQAFVADSEGNTVGLLSFEATT
;
A
#
# COMPACT_ATOMS: atom_id res chain seq x y z
N MET A 1 22.17 11.77 0.10
CA MET A 1 20.73 12.05 -0.05
C MET A 1 19.92 11.26 0.95
N THR A 2 18.96 11.91 1.58
CA THR A 2 18.06 11.22 2.50
C THR A 2 17.12 10.30 1.74
N ARG A 3 16.85 9.13 2.28
CA ARG A 3 16.06 8.11 1.64
C ARG A 3 15.05 7.54 2.66
N LEU A 4 13.84 7.22 2.20
CA LEU A 4 12.88 6.59 3.08
C LEU A 4 13.29 5.13 3.31
N ALA A 5 13.67 4.79 4.54
CA ALA A 5 14.20 3.47 4.88
C ALA A 5 13.12 2.48 5.27
N GLN A 6 12.09 2.95 5.97
CA GLN A 6 11.09 2.06 6.55
C GLN A 6 9.81 2.81 6.85
N VAL A 7 8.67 2.14 6.65
CA VAL A 7 7.36 2.61 7.07
C VAL A 7 6.77 1.53 7.98
N ALA A 8 6.21 1.94 9.11
CA ALA A 8 5.60 1.02 10.06
C ALA A 8 4.08 1.23 10.12
N LEU A 9 3.35 0.11 10.08
CA LEU A 9 1.89 0.07 10.24
C LEU A 9 1.56 -0.84 11.41
N GLN A 10 0.42 -0.59 12.06
CA GLN A 10 0.00 -1.47 13.14
C GLN A 10 -0.52 -2.80 12.60
N ALA A 11 -0.26 -3.87 13.32
CA ALA A 11 -0.82 -5.18 13.03
C ALA A 11 -0.99 -5.96 14.32
N ALA A 12 -2.23 -6.24 14.69
CA ALA A 12 -2.52 -7.03 15.88
C ALA A 12 -2.28 -8.52 15.64
N ASP A 13 -2.45 -8.98 14.42
CA ASP A 13 -2.31 -10.39 14.05
C ASP A 13 -1.36 -10.49 12.85
N LEU A 14 -0.14 -10.94 13.10
CA LEU A 14 0.88 -11.00 12.06
C LEU A 14 0.57 -12.03 10.97
N ASP A 15 -0.06 -13.14 11.30
CA ASP A 15 -0.43 -14.14 10.30
C ASP A 15 -1.49 -13.59 9.34
N ARG A 16 -2.47 -12.90 9.90
CA ARG A 16 -3.51 -12.25 9.09
C ARG A 16 -2.93 -11.13 8.25
N ALA A 17 -2.05 -10.31 8.82
CA ALA A 17 -1.37 -9.25 8.09
C ALA A 17 -0.50 -9.83 6.97
N ALA A 18 0.22 -10.93 7.24
CA ALA A 18 1.05 -11.57 6.23
C ALA A 18 0.23 -12.05 5.05
N ALA A 19 -0.94 -12.65 5.30
CA ALA A 19 -1.82 -13.10 4.22
C ALA A 19 -2.33 -11.94 3.38
N PHE A 20 -2.78 -10.87 4.04
CA PHE A 20 -3.29 -9.69 3.35
C PHE A 20 -2.22 -9.05 2.46
N TYR A 21 -1.06 -8.77 3.03
CA TYR A 21 0.00 -8.08 2.29
C TYR A 21 0.69 -8.97 1.26
N ARG A 22 0.77 -10.28 1.50
CA ARG A 22 1.24 -11.20 0.47
C ARG A 22 0.38 -11.12 -0.78
N ASP A 23 -0.94 -11.10 -0.59
CA ASP A 23 -1.87 -11.00 -1.72
C ASP A 23 -1.79 -9.63 -2.40
N LEU A 24 -1.76 -8.55 -1.61
CA LEU A 24 -1.72 -7.20 -2.17
C LEU A 24 -0.40 -6.91 -2.88
N LEU A 25 0.72 -7.27 -2.26
CA LEU A 25 2.04 -6.96 -2.79
C LEU A 25 2.55 -7.98 -3.81
N GLY A 26 1.96 -9.16 -3.84
CA GLY A 26 2.37 -10.23 -4.75
C GLY A 26 3.70 -10.84 -4.39
N THR A 27 4.13 -10.76 -3.13
CA THR A 27 5.41 -11.30 -2.70
C THR A 27 5.30 -11.81 -1.26
N ASP A 28 6.16 -12.74 -0.90
CA ASP A 28 6.23 -13.27 0.47
C ASP A 28 6.93 -12.28 1.39
N PRO A 29 6.67 -12.37 2.71
CA PRO A 29 7.41 -11.57 3.68
C PRO A 29 8.91 -11.85 3.61
N THR A 30 9.70 -10.79 3.82
CA THR A 30 11.16 -10.90 3.88
C THR A 30 11.61 -11.49 5.21
N GLY A 31 10.88 -11.23 6.28
CA GLY A 31 11.19 -11.80 7.58
C GLY A 31 10.05 -11.63 8.57
N CYS A 32 9.97 -12.53 9.52
CA CYS A 32 9.00 -12.47 10.59
C CYS A 32 9.70 -12.84 11.90
N PHE A 33 9.57 -11.97 12.90
CA PHE A 33 10.22 -12.14 14.20
C PHE A 33 9.16 -12.04 15.30
N ASP A 34 8.77 -13.17 15.85
CA ASP A 34 7.76 -13.21 16.90
C ASP A 34 8.18 -14.19 17.98
N PRO A 35 8.55 -13.77 19.21
CA PRO A 35 8.59 -12.40 19.65
C PRO A 35 9.72 -11.59 19.01
N PRO A 36 9.62 -10.24 18.95
CA PRO A 36 8.63 -9.38 19.62
C PRO A 36 7.37 -9.08 18.81
N GLY A 37 7.23 -9.54 17.60
CA GLY A 37 6.04 -9.31 16.78
C GLY A 37 6.32 -8.30 15.66
N LEU A 38 7.25 -8.65 14.76
CA LEU A 38 7.65 -7.82 13.64
C LEU A 38 7.55 -8.63 12.35
N LEU A 39 6.88 -8.06 11.36
CA LEU A 39 6.75 -8.68 10.04
C LEU A 39 7.25 -7.69 8.99
N PHE A 40 8.18 -8.11 8.15
CA PHE A 40 8.81 -7.24 7.17
C PHE A 40 8.54 -7.69 5.75
N PHE A 41 8.25 -6.71 4.89
CA PHE A 41 8.28 -6.85 3.43
C PHE A 41 9.30 -5.87 2.87
N ASP A 42 10.04 -6.27 1.85
CA ASP A 42 10.90 -5.33 1.13
C ASP A 42 10.15 -4.79 -0.07
N LEU A 43 10.05 -3.47 -0.16
CA LEU A 43 9.40 -2.77 -1.26
C LEU A 43 10.46 -1.95 -1.99
N ASP A 44 11.22 -2.64 -2.84
CA ASP A 44 12.28 -2.02 -3.65
C ASP A 44 13.24 -1.16 -2.81
N GLY A 45 13.70 -1.75 -1.71
CA GLY A 45 14.68 -1.12 -0.83
C GLY A 45 14.11 -0.34 0.35
N THR A 46 12.81 -0.10 0.38
CA THR A 46 12.13 0.46 1.55
C THR A 46 11.41 -0.67 2.27
N ARG A 47 11.62 -0.80 3.57
CA ARG A 47 10.95 -1.85 4.33
C ARG A 47 9.55 -1.42 4.75
N LEU A 48 8.58 -2.31 4.54
CA LEU A 48 7.27 -2.19 5.18
C LEU A 48 7.28 -3.09 6.41
N LEU A 49 7.07 -2.49 7.57
CA LEU A 49 7.03 -3.20 8.85
C LEU A 49 5.59 -3.24 9.37
N LEU A 50 5.10 -4.42 9.69
CA LEU A 50 3.86 -4.61 10.42
C LEU A 50 4.23 -4.94 11.87
N ASP A 51 3.74 -4.14 12.82
CA ASP A 51 4.20 -4.18 14.22
C ASP A 51 3.01 -3.96 15.14
N ALA A 52 2.82 -4.85 16.11
CA ALA A 52 1.72 -4.75 17.06
C ALA A 52 1.78 -3.46 17.89
N ASN A 53 2.96 -2.88 18.05
CA ASN A 53 3.16 -1.69 18.86
C ASN A 53 3.20 -0.38 18.05
N ALA A 54 3.07 -0.45 16.73
CA ALA A 54 3.05 0.75 15.91
C ALA A 54 1.68 1.41 15.95
N PRO A 55 1.59 2.74 15.79
CA PRO A 55 0.30 3.40 15.62
C PRO A 55 -0.29 3.06 14.26
N ALA A 56 -1.62 3.19 14.14
CA ALA A 56 -2.28 3.11 12.83
C ALA A 56 -1.78 4.25 11.94
N SER A 57 -1.60 3.97 10.66
CA SER A 57 -0.91 4.88 9.76
C SER A 57 -1.56 4.87 8.38
N LEU A 58 -1.17 5.81 7.54
CA LEU A 58 -1.59 5.89 6.14
C LEU A 58 -0.34 5.92 5.27
N LEU A 59 -0.28 5.02 4.31
CA LEU A 59 0.74 5.08 3.27
C LEU A 59 0.08 4.88 1.91
N TYR A 60 0.77 5.28 0.87
CA TYR A 60 0.31 5.12 -0.49
C TYR A 60 1.19 4.11 -1.21
N LEU A 61 0.56 3.16 -1.88
CA LEU A 61 1.23 2.16 -2.70
C LEU A 61 0.89 2.42 -4.17
N GLU A 62 1.91 2.47 -4.99
CA GLU A 62 1.66 2.52 -6.43
C GLU A 62 1.37 1.11 -6.93
N VAL A 63 0.27 0.97 -7.66
CA VAL A 63 -0.14 -0.28 -8.30
C VAL A 63 -0.27 -0.04 -9.80
N ALA A 64 -0.33 -1.12 -10.58
CA ALA A 64 -0.43 -0.99 -12.03
C ALA A 64 -1.76 -0.37 -12.47
N ASP A 65 -2.85 -0.71 -11.79
CA ASP A 65 -4.19 -0.25 -12.12
C ASP A 65 -5.04 -0.24 -10.85
N VAL A 66 -5.31 0.95 -10.34
CA VAL A 66 -6.07 1.13 -9.09
C VAL A 66 -7.45 0.50 -9.19
N ARG A 67 -8.13 0.68 -10.31
CA ARG A 67 -9.50 0.16 -10.45
C ARG A 67 -9.51 -1.36 -10.39
N ARG A 68 -8.53 -2.01 -11.01
CA ARG A 68 -8.41 -3.45 -10.99
C ARG A 68 -8.04 -3.97 -9.61
N THR A 69 -7.10 -3.32 -8.95
CA THR A 69 -6.68 -3.70 -7.61
C THR A 69 -7.83 -3.61 -6.62
N VAL A 70 -8.63 -2.54 -6.69
CA VAL A 70 -9.79 -2.38 -5.81
C VAL A 70 -10.82 -3.47 -6.08
N GLU A 71 -11.06 -3.81 -7.36
CA GLU A 71 -12.00 -4.89 -7.69
C GLU A 71 -11.54 -6.23 -7.12
N ASP A 72 -10.24 -6.52 -7.19
CA ASP A 72 -9.67 -7.75 -6.65
C ASP A 72 -9.77 -7.81 -5.11
N LEU A 73 -9.73 -6.65 -4.45
CA LEU A 73 -9.85 -6.56 -2.99
C LEU A 73 -11.30 -6.51 -2.51
N ARG A 74 -12.23 -6.19 -3.38
CA ARG A 74 -13.64 -6.03 -3.01
C ARG A 74 -14.18 -7.36 -2.48
N GLY A 75 -14.82 -7.31 -1.31
CA GLY A 75 -15.26 -8.52 -0.63
C GLY A 75 -14.23 -9.10 0.35
N ARG A 76 -12.96 -8.70 0.27
CA ARG A 76 -11.92 -9.11 1.22
C ARG A 76 -11.62 -8.02 2.22
N THR A 77 -11.84 -6.77 1.84
CA THR A 77 -11.56 -5.62 2.69
C THR A 77 -12.57 -4.52 2.42
N GLN A 78 -12.61 -3.54 3.30
CA GLN A 78 -13.47 -2.38 3.14
C GLN A 78 -12.84 -1.41 2.15
N VAL A 79 -13.60 -1.01 1.14
CA VAL A 79 -13.22 0.09 0.24
C VAL A 79 -13.71 1.37 0.89
N ILE A 80 -12.78 2.22 1.32
CA ILE A 80 -13.11 3.48 2.01
C ILE A 80 -13.49 4.54 1.01
N THR A 81 -12.70 4.67 -0.06
CA THR A 81 -12.94 5.63 -1.14
C THR A 81 -12.74 4.93 -2.46
N GLU A 82 -13.75 4.95 -3.32
CA GLU A 82 -13.70 4.32 -4.64
C GLU A 82 -12.66 5.00 -5.53
N PRO A 83 -12.12 4.28 -6.53
CA PRO A 83 -11.15 4.88 -7.46
C PRO A 83 -11.70 6.15 -8.11
N HIS A 84 -10.90 7.20 -8.11
CA HIS A 84 -11.26 8.46 -8.76
C HIS A 84 -9.99 9.17 -9.21
N GLN A 85 -10.15 10.00 -10.22
CA GLN A 85 -9.04 10.79 -10.74
C GLN A 85 -8.76 11.96 -9.82
N ILE A 86 -7.49 12.12 -9.43
CA ILE A 86 -7.05 13.21 -8.55
C ILE A 86 -6.60 14.41 -9.38
N PHE A 87 -5.61 14.21 -10.24
CA PHE A 87 -5.09 15.29 -11.08
C PHE A 87 -4.27 14.72 -12.23
N THR A 88 -3.93 15.61 -13.17
CA THR A 88 -3.11 15.26 -14.33
C THR A 88 -1.71 15.83 -14.15
N HIS A 89 -0.70 15.04 -14.44
CA HIS A 89 0.70 15.44 -14.34
C HIS A 89 1.14 16.11 -15.63
N GLU A 90 1.55 17.37 -15.54
CA GLU A 90 2.05 18.12 -16.69
C GLU A 90 3.56 17.95 -16.87
N ASP A 91 4.27 17.59 -15.80
CA ASP A 91 5.70 17.33 -15.80
C ASP A 91 6.02 16.13 -14.93
N ASP A 92 7.30 15.77 -14.81
CA ASP A 92 7.74 14.57 -14.11
C ASP A 92 8.04 14.79 -12.62
N SER A 93 7.63 15.91 -12.04
CA SER A 93 8.03 16.25 -10.66
C SER A 93 7.39 15.34 -9.60
N LEU A 94 6.12 14.96 -9.78
CA LEU A 94 5.39 14.12 -8.81
C LEU A 94 4.86 12.83 -9.42
N GLY A 95 4.98 12.66 -10.72
CA GLY A 95 4.54 11.48 -11.45
C GLY A 95 4.82 11.68 -12.92
N PRO A 96 4.62 10.63 -13.74
CA PRO A 96 4.97 10.72 -15.17
C PRO A 96 4.16 11.79 -15.90
N ALA A 97 4.84 12.67 -16.63
CA ALA A 97 4.17 13.68 -17.45
C ALA A 97 3.21 13.02 -18.43
N GLY A 98 2.05 13.65 -18.65
CA GLY A 98 1.04 13.15 -19.58
C GLY A 98 0.18 12.04 -19.02
N THR A 99 0.16 11.88 -17.71
CA THR A 99 -0.69 10.88 -17.05
C THR A 99 -1.68 11.52 -16.12
N ALA A 100 -2.82 10.86 -15.94
CA ALA A 100 -3.78 11.18 -14.88
C ALA A 100 -3.49 10.25 -13.69
N GLU A 101 -3.43 10.82 -12.51
CA GLU A 101 -3.26 10.04 -11.30
C GLU A 101 -4.62 9.65 -10.74
N TRP A 102 -4.80 8.35 -10.52
CA TRP A 102 -5.99 7.79 -9.90
C TRP A 102 -5.65 7.26 -8.53
N GLN A 103 -6.54 7.49 -7.59
CA GLN A 103 -6.35 7.04 -6.21
C GLN A 103 -7.60 6.37 -5.68
N ALA A 104 -7.40 5.49 -4.72
CA ALA A 104 -8.46 4.90 -3.92
C ALA A 104 -7.91 4.65 -2.52
N PHE A 105 -8.81 4.48 -1.55
CA PHE A 105 -8.41 4.16 -0.18
C PHE A 105 -9.15 2.90 0.26
N VAL A 106 -8.40 1.98 0.84
CA VAL A 106 -8.95 0.73 1.37
C VAL A 106 -8.46 0.53 2.80
N ALA A 107 -9.20 -0.23 3.60
CA ALA A 107 -8.71 -0.68 4.90
C ALA A 107 -7.85 -1.93 4.67
N ASP A 108 -6.75 -2.05 5.40
CA ASP A 108 -6.03 -3.31 5.43
C ASP A 108 -6.69 -4.27 6.43
N SER A 109 -6.10 -5.45 6.64
CA SER A 109 -6.64 -6.44 7.57
C SER A 109 -6.49 -6.02 9.03
N GLU A 110 -5.69 -4.99 9.32
CA GLU A 110 -5.30 -4.62 10.68
C GLU A 110 -5.81 -3.23 11.11
N GLY A 111 -6.70 -2.64 10.33
CA GLY A 111 -7.29 -1.35 10.67
C GLY A 111 -6.52 -0.13 10.20
N ASN A 112 -5.48 -0.32 9.37
CA ASN A 112 -4.80 0.80 8.74
C ASN A 112 -5.54 1.21 7.47
N THR A 113 -5.45 2.48 7.13
CA THR A 113 -5.89 2.96 5.82
C THR A 113 -4.71 2.88 4.85
N VAL A 114 -4.93 2.30 3.69
CA VAL A 114 -3.93 2.19 2.64
C VAL A 114 -4.42 2.97 1.43
N GLY A 115 -3.62 3.93 0.96
CA GLY A 115 -3.85 4.61 -0.29
C GLY A 115 -3.25 3.80 -1.43
N LEU A 116 -4.01 3.65 -2.50
CA LEU A 116 -3.55 3.01 -3.73
C LEU A 116 -3.56 4.05 -4.82
N LEU A 117 -2.52 4.10 -5.63
CA LEU A 117 -2.49 5.03 -6.75
C LEU A 117 -1.93 4.38 -8.00
N SER A 118 -2.37 4.86 -9.13
CA SER A 118 -1.81 4.48 -10.42
C SER A 118 -1.86 5.67 -11.37
N PHE A 119 -1.05 5.58 -12.42
CA PHE A 119 -0.95 6.64 -13.43
C PHE A 119 -1.47 6.08 -14.74
N GLU A 120 -2.40 6.79 -15.37
CA GLU A 120 -2.98 6.38 -16.64
C GLU A 120 -2.65 7.41 -17.71
N ALA A 121 -2.22 6.95 -18.87
CA ALA A 121 -1.92 7.87 -19.96
C ALA A 121 -3.18 8.66 -20.34
N THR A 122 -3.03 9.96 -20.49
CA THR A 122 -4.09 10.81 -21.04
C THR A 122 -3.96 10.81 -22.55
N THR A 123 -5.03 10.50 -23.26
CA THR A 123 -5.01 10.49 -24.73
C THR A 123 -5.69 11.71 -25.29
#